data_fbaa79a2a064fe4e2efeb634353d54ff
#
_entry.id   fbaa79a2a064fe4e2efeb634353d54ff
#
_cell.length_a   1.000
_cell.length_b   1.000
_cell.length_c   1.000
_cell.angle_alpha   90.00
_cell.angle_beta   90.00
_cell.angle_gamma   90.00
#
_symmetry.space_group_name_H-M   'P 1'
#
loop_
_entity.id
_entity.type
_entity.pdbx_description
1 polymer ?
#
loop_
_entity_poly.entity_id
_entity_poly.type
_entity_poly.pdbx_seq_one_letter_code
_entity_poly.pdbx_strand_id
1 'polypeptide(L)'
;MRLQEAYTLIEQALKLSPEDPFIMDSMGWVLYRMSQSDAALTFLKRAFELRPDAEIAAHLGEVLWAAGQRDEARKVWNGALKDNPGNELLLATLKKFSP
;
A
#
# COMPACT_ATOMS: atom_id res chain seq x y z
N MET A 1 2.83 0.63 -18.54
CA MET A 1 3.97 -0.06 -17.91
C MET A 1 3.69 -1.54 -17.82
N ARG A 2 4.64 -2.36 -18.14
CA ARG A 2 4.49 -3.80 -18.04
C ARG A 2 4.74 -4.23 -16.60
N LEU A 3 3.76 -4.89 -16.02
CA LEU A 3 3.82 -5.28 -14.61
C LEU A 3 4.96 -6.25 -14.30
N GLN A 4 5.20 -7.20 -15.19
CA GLN A 4 6.28 -8.17 -14.99
C GLN A 4 7.66 -7.50 -14.95
N GLU A 5 7.88 -6.50 -15.81
CA GLU A 5 9.13 -5.75 -15.81
C GLU A 5 9.27 -4.95 -14.50
N ALA A 6 8.20 -4.30 -14.07
CA ALA A 6 8.20 -3.57 -12.81
C ALA A 6 8.49 -4.51 -11.64
N TYR A 7 7.86 -5.68 -11.61
CA TYR A 7 8.10 -6.68 -10.57
C TYR A 7 9.58 -7.06 -10.51
N THR A 8 10.18 -7.35 -11.66
CA THR A 8 11.59 -7.77 -11.73
C THR A 8 12.53 -6.69 -11.21
N LEU A 9 12.29 -5.44 -11.61
CA LEU A 9 13.11 -4.31 -11.16
C LEU A 9 12.98 -4.08 -9.64
N ILE A 10 11.77 -4.15 -9.13
CA ILE A 10 11.53 -3.97 -7.69
C ILE A 10 12.12 -5.13 -6.89
N GLU A 11 12.03 -6.35 -7.41
CA GLU A 11 12.64 -7.52 -6.78
C GLU A 11 14.16 -7.34 -6.64
N GLN A 12 14.81 -6.82 -7.67
CA GLN A 12 16.23 -6.52 -7.61
C GLN A 12 16.53 -5.44 -6.56
N ALA A 13 15.69 -4.41 -6.50
CA ALA A 13 15.85 -3.36 -5.50
C ALA A 13 15.71 -3.89 -4.07
N LEU A 14 14.78 -4.82 -3.84
CA LEU A 14 14.59 -5.46 -2.54
C LEU A 14 15.80 -6.29 -2.12
N LYS A 15 16.48 -6.93 -3.07
CA LYS A 15 17.70 -7.68 -2.77
C LYS A 15 18.79 -6.77 -2.24
N LEU A 16 18.85 -5.53 -2.73
CA LEU A 16 19.82 -4.54 -2.28
C LEU A 16 19.42 -3.85 -0.98
N SER A 17 18.12 -3.66 -0.78
CA SER A 17 17.58 -2.96 0.39
C SER A 17 16.33 -3.66 0.92
N PRO A 18 16.49 -4.85 1.55
CA PRO A 18 15.35 -5.70 1.91
C PRO A 18 14.42 -5.11 2.97
N GLU A 19 14.86 -4.12 3.72
CA GLU A 19 14.05 -3.49 4.77
C GLU A 19 13.58 -2.06 4.40
N ASP A 20 13.69 -1.66 3.12
CA ASP A 20 13.22 -0.34 2.69
C ASP A 20 11.70 -0.37 2.55
N PRO A 21 10.96 0.41 3.37
CA PRO A 21 9.49 0.38 3.34
C PRO A 21 8.91 0.90 2.03
N PHE A 22 9.56 1.82 1.36
CA PHE A 22 9.06 2.35 0.08
C PHE A 22 9.23 1.34 -1.05
N ILE A 23 10.29 0.57 -1.03
CA ILE A 23 10.47 -0.52 -2.01
C ILE A 23 9.46 -1.63 -1.74
N MET A 24 9.21 -1.96 -0.47
CA MET A 24 8.16 -2.92 -0.09
C MET A 24 6.78 -2.46 -0.53
N ASP A 25 6.48 -1.17 -0.35
CA ASP A 25 5.22 -0.57 -0.82
C ASP A 25 5.08 -0.72 -2.33
N SER A 26 6.14 -0.43 -3.07
CA SER A 26 6.14 -0.60 -4.54
C SER A 26 5.89 -2.05 -4.94
N MET A 27 6.52 -3.00 -4.25
CA MET A 27 6.30 -4.41 -4.51
C MET A 27 4.85 -4.81 -4.23
N GLY A 28 4.30 -4.36 -3.09
CA GLY A 28 2.91 -4.62 -2.75
C GLY A 28 1.95 -4.07 -3.79
N TRP A 29 2.22 -2.87 -4.28
CA TRP A 29 1.36 -2.25 -5.29
C TRP A 29 1.39 -3.02 -6.63
N VAL A 30 2.56 -3.43 -7.07
CA VAL A 30 2.71 -4.22 -8.29
C VAL A 30 2.00 -5.57 -8.14
N LEU A 31 2.17 -6.25 -7.02
CA LEU A 31 1.50 -7.52 -6.76
C LEU A 31 -0.03 -7.36 -6.78
N TYR A 32 -0.53 -6.28 -6.20
CA TYR A 32 -1.96 -5.97 -6.26
C TYR A 32 -2.44 -5.83 -7.70
N ARG A 33 -1.69 -5.08 -8.53
CA ARG A 33 -2.00 -4.90 -9.94
C ARG A 33 -1.91 -6.20 -10.73
N MET A 34 -1.15 -7.16 -10.24
CA MET A 34 -1.05 -8.51 -10.82
C MET A 34 -2.10 -9.47 -10.26
N SER A 35 -3.07 -8.95 -9.52
CA SER A 35 -4.14 -9.73 -8.90
C SER A 35 -3.66 -10.70 -7.82
N GLN A 36 -2.55 -10.39 -7.18
CA GLN A 36 -2.00 -11.19 -6.08
C GLN A 36 -2.16 -10.44 -4.77
N SER A 37 -3.42 -10.27 -4.34
CA SER A 37 -3.76 -9.44 -3.19
C SER A 37 -3.18 -9.94 -1.87
N ASP A 38 -3.13 -11.26 -1.66
CA ASP A 38 -2.59 -11.80 -0.41
C ASP A 38 -1.10 -11.50 -0.25
N ALA A 39 -0.33 -11.70 -1.32
CA ALA A 39 1.09 -11.36 -1.31
C ALA A 39 1.28 -9.85 -1.17
N ALA A 40 0.44 -9.06 -1.85
CA ALA A 40 0.47 -7.61 -1.75
C ALA A 40 0.28 -7.15 -0.31
N LEU A 41 -0.70 -7.72 0.40
CA LEU A 41 -0.98 -7.37 1.80
C LEU A 41 0.22 -7.66 2.70
N THR A 42 0.90 -8.77 2.48
CA THR A 42 2.08 -9.11 3.28
C THR A 42 3.14 -8.02 3.18
N PHE A 43 3.45 -7.55 1.97
CA PHE A 43 4.43 -6.50 1.76
C PHE A 43 3.94 -5.15 2.30
N LEU A 44 2.69 -4.78 2.04
CA LEU A 44 2.16 -3.49 2.47
C LEU A 44 2.02 -3.39 3.98
N LYS A 45 1.60 -4.44 4.65
CA LYS A 45 1.54 -4.45 6.11
C LYS A 45 2.92 -4.30 6.72
N ARG A 46 3.90 -5.00 6.19
CA ARG A 46 5.28 -4.89 6.67
C ARG A 46 5.82 -3.48 6.43
N ALA A 47 5.59 -2.92 5.25
CA ALA A 47 6.02 -1.57 4.93
C ALA A 47 5.42 -0.56 5.91
N PHE A 48 4.13 -0.69 6.20
CA PHE A 48 3.44 0.22 7.10
C PHE A 48 3.93 0.09 8.55
N GLU A 49 4.25 -1.12 9.00
CA GLU A 49 4.85 -1.32 10.32
C GLU A 49 6.20 -0.63 10.44
N LEU A 50 7.01 -0.71 9.40
CA LEU A 50 8.35 -0.09 9.39
C LEU A 50 8.25 1.42 9.28
N ARG A 51 7.30 1.92 8.54
CA ARG A 51 7.10 3.36 8.35
C ARG A 51 5.62 3.65 8.09
N PRO A 52 4.90 4.20 9.06
CA PRO A 52 3.49 4.52 8.90
C PRO A 52 3.28 5.81 8.10
N ASP A 53 3.67 5.76 6.85
CA ASP A 53 3.62 6.87 5.89
C ASP A 53 2.22 6.94 5.25
N ALA A 54 1.77 8.17 4.91
CA ALA A 54 0.45 8.38 4.34
C ALA A 54 0.25 7.68 3.01
N GLU A 55 1.27 7.64 2.16
CA GLU A 55 1.19 6.96 0.87
C GLU A 55 1.06 5.44 1.05
N ILE A 56 1.86 4.88 1.97
CA ILE A 56 1.79 3.45 2.28
C ILE A 56 0.42 3.11 2.86
N ALA A 57 -0.11 3.97 3.75
CA ALA A 57 -1.44 3.78 4.31
C ALA A 57 -2.53 3.81 3.24
N ALA A 58 -2.43 4.73 2.27
CA ALA A 58 -3.38 4.80 1.18
C ALA A 58 -3.39 3.52 0.36
N HIS A 59 -2.23 2.99 0.02
CA HIS A 59 -2.10 1.75 -0.75
C HIS A 59 -2.58 0.53 0.05
N LEU A 60 -2.15 0.43 1.31
CA LEU A 60 -2.57 -0.68 2.17
C LEU A 60 -4.09 -0.73 2.32
N GLY A 61 -4.70 0.42 2.59
CA GLY A 61 -6.15 0.50 2.74
C GLY A 61 -6.88 0.11 1.47
N GLU A 62 -6.38 0.51 0.30
CA GLU A 62 -7.00 0.14 -0.96
C GLU A 62 -6.97 -1.37 -1.19
N VAL A 63 -5.85 -2.03 -0.90
CA VAL A 63 -5.73 -3.47 -1.08
C VAL A 63 -6.59 -4.21 -0.05
N LEU A 64 -6.64 -3.73 1.20
CA LEU A 64 -7.53 -4.27 2.22
C LEU A 64 -9.00 -4.18 1.78
N TRP A 65 -9.39 -3.05 1.23
CA TRP A 65 -10.75 -2.86 0.73
C TRP A 65 -11.07 -3.85 -0.39
N ALA A 66 -10.17 -4.00 -1.35
CA ALA A 66 -10.34 -4.93 -2.45
C ALA A 66 -10.42 -6.39 -1.98
N ALA A 67 -9.74 -6.71 -0.87
CA ALA A 67 -9.77 -8.03 -0.26
C ALA A 67 -11.01 -8.26 0.62
N GLY A 68 -11.91 -7.31 0.69
CA GLY A 68 -13.13 -7.41 1.49
C GLY A 68 -12.99 -7.01 2.94
N GLN A 69 -11.80 -6.56 3.35
CA GLN A 69 -11.52 -6.13 4.73
C GLN A 69 -11.74 -4.63 4.86
N ARG A 70 -12.99 -4.21 4.67
CA ARG A 70 -13.33 -2.79 4.57
C ARG A 70 -13.18 -2.02 5.88
N ASP A 71 -13.54 -2.64 7.00
CA ASP A 71 -13.41 -1.99 8.30
C ASP A 71 -11.95 -1.74 8.63
N GLU A 72 -11.10 -2.70 8.36
CA GLU A 72 -9.66 -2.54 8.56
C GLU A 72 -9.07 -1.47 7.65
N ALA A 73 -9.53 -1.42 6.40
CA ALA A 73 -9.12 -0.37 5.46
C ALA A 73 -9.45 1.02 6.02
N ARG A 74 -10.67 1.20 6.54
CA ARG A 74 -11.09 2.47 7.14
C ARG A 74 -10.24 2.84 8.34
N LYS A 75 -9.90 1.87 9.19
CA LYS A 75 -9.04 2.11 10.35
C LYS A 75 -7.66 2.60 9.93
N VAL A 76 -7.07 1.98 8.91
CA VAL A 76 -5.77 2.39 8.39
C VAL A 76 -5.83 3.82 7.85
N TRP A 77 -6.82 4.11 7.00
CA TRP A 77 -6.96 5.44 6.40
C TRP A 77 -7.24 6.52 7.45
N ASN A 78 -8.17 6.27 8.34
CA ASN A 78 -8.55 7.25 9.36
C ASN A 78 -7.41 7.50 10.35
N GLY A 79 -6.68 6.46 10.73
CA GLY A 79 -5.51 6.61 11.57
C GLY A 79 -4.42 7.44 10.92
N ALA A 80 -4.14 7.17 9.64
CA ALA A 80 -3.15 7.94 8.89
C ALA A 80 -3.59 9.39 8.68
N LEU A 81 -4.89 9.61 8.46
CA LEU A 81 -5.42 10.95 8.27
C LEU A 81 -5.34 11.80 9.55
N LYS A 82 -5.44 11.20 10.73
CA LYS A 82 -5.23 11.92 11.99
C LYS A 82 -3.85 12.56 12.05
N ASP A 83 -2.84 11.84 11.58
CA ASP A 83 -1.46 12.32 11.58
C ASP A 83 -1.17 13.23 10.39
N ASN A 84 -1.95 13.12 9.33
CA ASN A 84 -1.75 13.85 8.08
C ASN A 84 -3.09 14.39 7.55
N PRO A 85 -3.74 15.31 8.27
CA PRO A 85 -5.14 15.71 7.95
C PRO A 85 -5.31 16.39 6.60
N GLY A 86 -4.25 16.99 6.07
CA GLY A 86 -4.31 17.64 4.76
C GLY A 86 -3.74 16.81 3.62
N ASN A 87 -3.44 15.54 3.85
CA ASN A 87 -2.81 14.73 2.82
C ASN A 87 -3.78 14.46 1.67
N GLU A 88 -3.44 14.98 0.48
CA GLU A 88 -4.29 14.91 -0.70
C GLU A 88 -4.54 13.48 -1.17
N LEU A 89 -3.53 12.61 -1.11
CA LEU A 89 -3.68 11.22 -1.53
C LEU A 89 -4.66 10.47 -0.63
N LEU A 90 -4.55 10.63 0.68
CA LEU A 90 -5.47 10.00 1.63
C LEU A 90 -6.89 10.50 1.46
N LEU A 91 -7.05 11.81 1.29
CA LEU A 91 -8.38 12.41 1.08
C LEU A 91 -9.01 11.91 -0.21
N ALA A 92 -8.23 11.85 -1.29
CA ALA A 92 -8.71 11.35 -2.58
C ALA A 92 -9.07 9.86 -2.49
N THR A 93 -8.27 9.08 -1.78
CA THR A 93 -8.53 7.65 -1.60
C THR A 93 -9.80 7.41 -0.80
N LEU A 94 -9.99 8.14 0.30
CA LEU A 94 -11.21 8.04 1.09
C LEU A 94 -12.45 8.43 0.27
N LYS A 95 -12.34 9.48 -0.52
CA LYS A 95 -13.44 9.92 -1.38
C LYS A 95 -13.80 8.85 -2.41
N LYS A 96 -12.80 8.15 -2.93
CA LYS A 96 -12.99 7.10 -3.94
C LYS A 96 -13.74 5.88 -3.37
N PHE A 97 -13.43 5.49 -2.13
CA PHE A 97 -13.96 4.28 -1.50
C PHE A 97 -15.04 4.52 -0.46
N SER A 98 -15.32 5.75 -0.10
CA SER A 98 -16.37 6.11 0.87
C SER A 98 -17.32 7.12 0.22
N PRO A 99 -18.32 6.63 -0.51
CA PRO A 99 -19.31 7.53 -1.12
C PRO A 99 -20.13 8.28 -0.09
#